data_d617fd0bcb2044bdbff2d3c6c61e5d6f
#
_entry.id   d617fd0bcb2044bdbff2d3c6c61e5d6f
#
_cell.length_a   1.000
_cell.length_b   1.000
_cell.length_c   1.000
_cell.angle_alpha   90.00
_cell.angle_beta   90.00
_cell.angle_gamma   90.00
#
_symmetry.space_group_name_H-M   'P 1'
#
loop_
_entity.id
_entity.type
_entity.pdbx_description
1 polymer ?
#
loop_
_entity_poly.entity_id
_entity_poly.type
_entity_poly.pdbx_seq_one_letter_code
_entity_poly.pdbx_strand_id
1 'polypeptide(L)'
;MIMKYYILFFVLLTGIQVSAQPTDSWPIFRGDQNLKGVSKTVLPAAPKLLWTFNTGDIIKSAPVVANGKVVIGSTDGFVYCLDLKGKLIWKFETGNTIEAPALILDNTVYIGNLDGTLYALNLNSGKKLWEYECDNQIIGSANWWKEGNTTSILVGSYDYYLHCVDAKTGKVRWKYESDNFINGAAACSNGLAYFGGCDGFLHIVDIATGKLFKKIDVSTYVANSITVDDEKAYIGDYDGRFFQVDIKAGRTSWEWQHETTKLQFIASPALTGNRVLTANYNKFLYCFDKNTGKKLWEYNTGRQVDASPVVVNDKVVVANMRGDLALVNLSDGKLVWSYEVGSQIISNPAVAGGRIYVGAQDGNVYCFGS
;
A
#
# COMPACT_ATOMS: atom_id res chain seq x y z
N MET A 1 -0.64 69.04 -26.57
CA MET A 1 -1.09 67.74 -27.08
C MET A 1 -0.26 66.66 -26.34
N ILE A 2 -0.82 66.14 -25.24
CA ILE A 2 -0.10 65.21 -24.33
C ILE A 2 -0.58 63.81 -24.66
N MET A 3 0.35 63.00 -25.18
CA MET A 3 0.11 61.60 -25.57
C MET A 3 0.29 60.70 -24.33
N LYS A 4 -0.80 60.07 -23.82
CA LYS A 4 -0.78 59.07 -22.74
C LYS A 4 -0.45 57.72 -23.31
N TYR A 5 0.68 57.14 -22.90
CA TYR A 5 1.02 55.75 -23.15
C TYR A 5 0.35 54.87 -22.10
N TYR A 6 -0.50 53.93 -22.54
CA TYR A 6 -1.02 52.85 -21.70
C TYR A 6 -0.09 51.64 -21.83
N ILE A 7 0.58 51.31 -20.73
CA ILE A 7 1.36 50.06 -20.63
C ILE A 7 0.39 48.96 -20.22
N LEU A 8 0.17 48.01 -21.14
CA LEU A 8 -0.63 46.79 -20.86
C LEU A 8 0.28 45.76 -20.18
N PHE A 9 0.06 45.50 -18.90
CA PHE A 9 0.71 44.39 -18.20
C PHE A 9 0.00 43.07 -18.56
N PHE A 10 0.64 42.21 -19.33
CA PHE A 10 0.23 40.82 -19.50
C PHE A 10 0.73 40.01 -18.31
N VAL A 11 -0.17 39.63 -17.41
CA VAL A 11 0.10 38.62 -16.36
C VAL A 11 -0.02 37.25 -16.99
N LEU A 12 1.11 36.62 -17.28
CA LEU A 12 1.18 35.20 -17.63
C LEU A 12 0.86 34.37 -16.37
N LEU A 13 -0.39 33.91 -16.24
CA LEU A 13 -0.78 32.87 -15.35
C LEU A 13 -0.21 31.53 -15.87
N THR A 14 0.97 31.14 -15.37
CA THR A 14 1.46 29.75 -15.52
C THR A 14 0.62 28.85 -14.64
N GLY A 15 -0.41 28.23 -15.22
CA GLY A 15 -1.18 27.18 -14.56
C GLY A 15 -0.25 26.03 -14.21
N ILE A 16 -0.07 25.76 -12.92
CA ILE A 16 0.52 24.52 -12.45
C ILE A 16 -0.47 23.42 -12.83
N GLN A 17 -0.18 22.68 -13.89
CA GLN A 17 -0.90 21.43 -14.18
C GLN A 17 -0.52 20.41 -13.10
N VAL A 18 -1.32 20.36 -12.04
CA VAL A 18 -1.36 19.18 -11.18
C VAL A 18 -1.93 18.06 -12.04
N SER A 19 -1.09 17.18 -12.51
CA SER A 19 -1.51 15.95 -13.19
C SER A 19 -2.29 15.13 -12.17
N ALA A 20 -3.62 15.23 -12.19
CA ALA A 20 -4.47 14.30 -11.43
C ALA A 20 -4.15 12.90 -11.94
N GLN A 21 -3.72 12.02 -11.07
CA GLN A 21 -3.58 10.59 -11.40
C GLN A 21 -4.91 10.08 -11.96
N PRO A 22 -4.89 9.28 -13.04
CA PRO A 22 -6.12 8.73 -13.58
C PRO A 22 -6.87 8.00 -12.47
N THR A 23 -8.19 8.23 -12.35
CA THR A 23 -9.08 7.58 -11.37
C THR A 23 -9.10 6.04 -11.48
N ASP A 24 -8.43 5.50 -12.49
CA ASP A 24 -8.38 4.08 -12.86
C ASP A 24 -7.02 3.41 -12.57
N SER A 25 -6.27 3.91 -11.59
CA SER A 25 -4.95 3.35 -11.24
C SER A 25 -4.85 2.96 -9.76
N TRP A 26 -3.98 1.99 -9.49
CA TRP A 26 -3.56 1.53 -8.16
C TRP A 26 -2.04 1.33 -8.18
N PRO A 27 -1.25 2.42 -8.29
CA PRO A 27 0.15 2.36 -8.71
C PRO A 27 1.11 1.94 -7.61
N ILE A 28 0.64 1.91 -6.38
CA ILE A 28 1.41 1.62 -5.17
C ILE A 28 0.56 0.74 -4.23
N PHE A 29 1.22 0.03 -3.35
CA PHE A 29 0.58 -0.64 -2.23
C PHE A 29 -0.39 0.30 -1.50
N ARG A 30 -1.62 -0.14 -1.23
CA ARG A 30 -2.71 0.64 -0.64
C ARG A 30 -3.21 1.84 -1.47
N GLY A 31 -2.74 2.01 -2.71
CA GLY A 31 -3.29 2.94 -3.71
C GLY A 31 -2.76 4.36 -3.67
N ASP A 32 -2.27 4.85 -2.54
CA ASP A 32 -1.70 6.20 -2.37
C ASP A 32 -0.50 6.22 -1.41
N GLN A 33 0.20 7.34 -1.36
CA GLN A 33 1.38 7.53 -0.51
C GLN A 33 1.09 7.48 0.99
N ASN A 34 -0.13 7.84 1.41
CA ASN A 34 -0.59 7.79 2.80
C ASN A 34 -1.07 6.39 3.19
N LEU A 35 -1.08 5.44 2.25
CA LEU A 35 -1.49 4.05 2.40
C LEU A 35 -2.95 3.89 2.85
N LYS A 36 -3.86 4.76 2.36
CA LYS A 36 -5.26 4.81 2.82
C LYS A 36 -6.11 3.62 2.39
N GLY A 37 -5.72 2.88 1.36
CA GLY A 37 -6.48 1.72 0.91
C GLY A 37 -7.84 2.04 0.31
N VAL A 38 -7.94 3.14 -0.47
CA VAL A 38 -9.19 3.62 -1.05
C VAL A 38 -9.08 3.74 -2.56
N SER A 39 -10.01 3.13 -3.29
CA SER A 39 -10.20 3.32 -4.72
C SER A 39 -11.45 4.13 -5.02
N LYS A 40 -11.36 5.00 -6.04
CA LYS A 40 -12.48 5.82 -6.52
C LYS A 40 -13.19 5.20 -7.73
N THR A 41 -12.72 4.05 -8.21
CA THR A 41 -13.35 3.33 -9.32
C THR A 41 -14.72 2.78 -8.92
N VAL A 42 -15.57 2.48 -9.89
CA VAL A 42 -16.87 1.85 -9.65
C VAL A 42 -16.77 0.37 -9.98
N LEU A 43 -17.06 -0.48 -8.98
CA LEU A 43 -17.15 -1.92 -9.19
C LEU A 43 -18.57 -2.34 -9.58
N PRO A 44 -18.74 -3.38 -10.44
CA PRO A 44 -20.05 -4.00 -10.61
C PRO A 44 -20.55 -4.61 -9.29
N ALA A 45 -21.86 -4.69 -9.12
CA ALA A 45 -22.46 -5.27 -7.91
C ALA A 45 -22.08 -6.75 -7.71
N ALA A 46 -21.89 -7.49 -8.81
CA ALA A 46 -21.47 -8.89 -8.83
C ALA A 46 -20.32 -9.06 -9.84
N PRO A 47 -19.07 -8.81 -9.45
CA PRO A 47 -17.91 -9.00 -10.31
C PRO A 47 -17.80 -10.44 -10.80
N LYS A 48 -17.44 -10.65 -12.07
CA LYS A 48 -17.17 -11.96 -12.65
C LYS A 48 -15.67 -12.17 -12.81
N LEU A 49 -15.20 -13.39 -12.72
CA LEU A 49 -13.84 -13.74 -13.10
C LEU A 49 -13.65 -13.46 -14.59
N LEU A 50 -12.71 -12.57 -14.92
CA LEU A 50 -12.41 -12.17 -16.29
C LEU A 50 -11.26 -12.99 -16.87
N TRP A 51 -10.21 -13.19 -16.07
CA TRP A 51 -9.03 -13.96 -16.45
C TRP A 51 -8.22 -14.39 -15.22
N THR A 52 -7.37 -15.40 -15.42
CA THR A 52 -6.32 -15.82 -14.50
C THR A 52 -4.99 -15.84 -15.23
N PHE A 53 -3.89 -15.59 -14.51
CA PHE A 53 -2.54 -15.74 -15.00
C PHE A 53 -1.69 -16.47 -13.97
N ASN A 54 -1.05 -17.58 -14.36
CA ASN A 54 -0.19 -18.35 -13.46
C ASN A 54 1.27 -17.88 -13.56
N THR A 55 1.90 -17.59 -12.40
CA THR A 55 3.30 -17.16 -12.31
C THR A 55 4.26 -18.32 -12.19
N GLY A 56 3.83 -19.45 -11.67
CA GLY A 56 4.65 -20.63 -11.44
C GLY A 56 4.85 -20.99 -9.97
N ASP A 57 4.70 -20.04 -9.04
CA ASP A 57 4.80 -20.26 -7.59
C ASP A 57 3.90 -19.25 -6.84
N ILE A 58 3.84 -19.39 -5.53
CA ILE A 58 3.00 -18.62 -4.58
C ILE A 58 3.11 -17.11 -4.83
N ILE A 59 1.98 -16.41 -4.74
CA ILE A 59 1.94 -14.96 -4.80
C ILE A 59 1.63 -14.39 -3.40
N LYS A 60 2.63 -13.75 -2.79
CA LYS A 60 2.50 -12.95 -1.56
C LYS A 60 2.46 -11.46 -1.85
N SER A 61 3.14 -11.03 -2.91
CA SER A 61 3.16 -9.66 -3.39
C SER A 61 1.76 -9.18 -3.79
N ALA A 62 1.43 -7.93 -3.50
CA ALA A 62 0.19 -7.33 -3.97
C ALA A 62 0.34 -6.83 -5.42
N PRO A 63 -0.64 -7.04 -6.30
CA PRO A 63 -0.63 -6.45 -7.63
C PRO A 63 -0.72 -4.92 -7.54
N VAL A 64 -0.08 -4.24 -8.51
CA VAL A 64 -0.26 -2.80 -8.74
C VAL A 64 -0.68 -2.57 -10.18
N VAL A 65 -1.48 -1.52 -10.41
CA VAL A 65 -2.11 -1.27 -11.70
C VAL A 65 -1.93 0.20 -12.10
N ALA A 66 -1.24 0.45 -13.19
CA ALA A 66 -1.11 1.78 -13.76
C ALA A 66 -0.76 1.72 -15.25
N ASN A 67 -1.08 2.76 -15.98
CA ASN A 67 -0.72 2.92 -17.39
C ASN A 67 -1.13 1.71 -18.27
N GLY A 68 -2.30 1.11 -17.96
CA GLY A 68 -2.82 -0.04 -18.70
C GLY A 68 -2.07 -1.36 -18.43
N LYS A 69 -1.31 -1.45 -17.35
CA LYS A 69 -0.51 -2.63 -16.97
C LYS A 69 -0.78 -3.07 -15.55
N VAL A 70 -0.64 -4.37 -15.32
CA VAL A 70 -0.65 -5.00 -14.00
C VAL A 70 0.77 -5.53 -13.74
N VAL A 71 1.37 -5.12 -12.62
CA VAL A 71 2.69 -5.60 -12.21
C VAL A 71 2.56 -6.36 -10.90
N ILE A 72 3.22 -7.52 -10.81
CA ILE A 72 3.22 -8.37 -9.63
C ILE A 72 4.54 -9.12 -9.48
N GLY A 73 4.99 -9.30 -8.24
CA GLY A 73 6.09 -10.19 -7.89
C GLY A 73 5.59 -11.57 -7.47
N SER A 74 6.41 -12.59 -7.64
CA SER A 74 6.12 -13.96 -7.23
C SER A 74 7.28 -14.57 -6.46
N THR A 75 7.00 -15.61 -5.67
CA THR A 75 8.04 -16.33 -4.92
C THR A 75 8.96 -17.16 -5.82
N ASP A 76 8.62 -17.30 -7.11
CA ASP A 76 9.49 -17.88 -8.13
C ASP A 76 10.68 -16.97 -8.53
N GLY A 77 10.76 -15.77 -7.95
CA GLY A 77 11.84 -14.81 -8.21
C GLY A 77 11.64 -13.92 -9.42
N PHE A 78 10.46 -13.95 -10.04
CA PHE A 78 10.15 -13.10 -11.20
C PHE A 78 9.20 -11.95 -10.86
N VAL A 79 9.43 -10.82 -11.50
CA VAL A 79 8.47 -9.73 -11.66
C VAL A 79 7.74 -9.94 -12.98
N TYR A 80 6.42 -9.95 -12.94
CA TYR A 80 5.57 -10.10 -14.12
C TYR A 80 4.85 -8.78 -14.41
N CYS A 81 4.80 -8.42 -15.69
CA CYS A 81 4.00 -7.32 -16.20
C CYS A 81 3.00 -7.84 -17.22
N LEU A 82 1.72 -7.65 -16.95
CA LEU A 82 0.61 -8.09 -17.79
C LEU A 82 -0.13 -6.89 -18.37
N ASP A 83 -0.81 -7.07 -19.49
CA ASP A 83 -1.82 -6.12 -19.92
C ASP A 83 -3.13 -6.30 -19.10
N LEU A 84 -4.10 -5.40 -19.28
CA LEU A 84 -5.38 -5.47 -18.56
C LEU A 84 -6.24 -6.70 -18.97
N LYS A 85 -5.84 -7.45 -20.00
CA LYS A 85 -6.50 -8.71 -20.41
C LYS A 85 -5.81 -9.95 -19.86
N GLY A 86 -4.78 -9.77 -18.99
CA GLY A 86 -4.02 -10.86 -18.39
C GLY A 86 -2.95 -11.46 -19.28
N LYS A 87 -2.64 -10.84 -20.44
CA LYS A 87 -1.57 -11.32 -21.33
C LYS A 87 -0.21 -10.80 -20.84
N LEU A 88 0.77 -11.71 -20.77
CA LEU A 88 2.16 -11.36 -20.42
C LEU A 88 2.75 -10.38 -21.45
N ILE A 89 3.27 -9.25 -20.95
CA ILE A 89 4.03 -8.27 -21.74
C ILE A 89 5.53 -8.55 -21.59
N TRP A 90 6.00 -8.64 -20.34
CA TRP A 90 7.37 -9.01 -20.02
C TRP A 90 7.44 -9.63 -18.62
N LYS A 91 8.54 -10.36 -18.36
CA LYS A 91 8.95 -10.77 -17.02
C LYS A 91 10.43 -10.46 -16.81
N PHE A 92 10.82 -10.20 -15.56
CA PHE A 92 12.18 -9.91 -15.14
C PHE A 92 12.57 -10.82 -13.98
N GLU A 93 13.72 -11.49 -14.09
CA GLU A 93 14.27 -12.37 -13.05
C GLU A 93 15.08 -11.55 -12.05
N THR A 94 14.76 -11.66 -10.76
CA THR A 94 15.49 -10.99 -9.67
C THR A 94 16.46 -11.92 -8.93
N GLY A 95 16.40 -13.21 -9.22
CA GLY A 95 17.26 -14.23 -8.59
C GLY A 95 16.74 -14.77 -7.27
N ASN A 96 15.81 -14.09 -6.59
CA ASN A 96 15.24 -14.55 -5.32
C ASN A 96 13.76 -14.15 -5.19
N THR A 97 13.07 -14.77 -4.23
CA THR A 97 11.67 -14.55 -3.86
C THR A 97 11.29 -13.08 -3.74
N ILE A 98 10.13 -12.73 -4.29
CA ILE A 98 9.56 -11.40 -4.21
C ILE A 98 8.27 -11.45 -3.39
N GLU A 99 8.29 -10.85 -2.20
CA GLU A 99 7.11 -10.67 -1.35
C GLU A 99 6.64 -9.20 -1.36
N ALA A 100 7.54 -8.27 -1.61
CA ALA A 100 7.25 -6.84 -1.65
C ALA A 100 6.29 -6.48 -2.79
N PRO A 101 5.23 -5.70 -2.54
CA PRO A 101 4.46 -5.08 -3.61
C PRO A 101 5.30 -4.08 -4.40
N ALA A 102 5.09 -4.01 -5.71
CA ALA A 102 5.74 -3.02 -6.55
C ALA A 102 5.19 -1.60 -6.32
N LEU A 103 5.99 -0.60 -6.71
CA LEU A 103 5.57 0.77 -6.94
C LEU A 103 5.72 1.07 -8.43
N ILE A 104 4.68 1.59 -9.07
CA ILE A 104 4.76 2.18 -10.41
C ILE A 104 4.74 3.70 -10.26
N LEU A 105 5.84 4.35 -10.65
CA LEU A 105 5.93 5.79 -10.67
C LEU A 105 6.41 6.24 -12.06
N ASP A 106 5.60 7.07 -12.71
CA ASP A 106 5.82 7.47 -14.10
C ASP A 106 5.94 6.25 -15.02
N ASN A 107 7.11 5.99 -15.58
CA ASN A 107 7.39 4.84 -16.44
C ASN A 107 8.36 3.84 -15.79
N THR A 108 8.47 3.83 -14.47
CA THR A 108 9.40 2.99 -13.72
C THR A 108 8.67 2.13 -12.70
N VAL A 109 9.05 0.87 -12.61
CA VAL A 109 8.63 -0.08 -11.58
C VAL A 109 9.75 -0.19 -10.55
N TYR A 110 9.45 0.04 -9.28
CA TYR A 110 10.37 -0.19 -8.16
C TYR A 110 9.87 -1.39 -7.35
N ILE A 111 10.74 -2.36 -7.11
CA ILE A 111 10.37 -3.60 -6.41
C ILE A 111 11.57 -4.21 -5.70
N GLY A 112 11.38 -4.63 -4.45
CA GLY A 112 12.39 -5.30 -3.65
C GLY A 112 12.23 -6.82 -3.66
N ASN A 113 13.31 -7.54 -3.36
CA ASN A 113 13.33 -8.99 -3.17
C ASN A 113 13.90 -9.40 -1.79
N LEU A 114 13.91 -10.69 -1.50
CA LEU A 114 14.42 -11.21 -0.22
C LEU A 114 15.96 -11.26 -0.13
N ASP A 115 16.71 -10.95 -1.21
CA ASP A 115 18.17 -10.69 -1.11
C ASP A 115 18.47 -9.27 -0.63
N GLY A 116 17.45 -8.40 -0.49
CA GLY A 116 17.62 -7.00 -0.12
C GLY A 116 17.87 -6.08 -1.30
N THR A 117 17.69 -6.56 -2.53
CA THR A 117 17.89 -5.72 -3.71
C THR A 117 16.62 -5.01 -4.12
N LEU A 118 16.67 -3.68 -4.21
CA LEU A 118 15.63 -2.83 -4.80
C LEU A 118 15.95 -2.59 -6.27
N TYR A 119 15.10 -3.06 -7.16
CA TYR A 119 15.22 -2.88 -8.61
C TYR A 119 14.38 -1.70 -9.09
N ALA A 120 14.91 -0.93 -10.04
CA ALA A 120 14.14 -0.04 -10.90
C ALA A 120 14.11 -0.58 -12.32
N LEU A 121 12.91 -0.87 -12.82
CA LEU A 121 12.69 -1.45 -14.14
C LEU A 121 11.88 -0.51 -15.01
N ASN A 122 12.18 -0.44 -16.30
CA ASN A 122 11.34 0.29 -17.25
C ASN A 122 9.98 -0.41 -17.39
N LEU A 123 8.87 0.28 -17.11
CA LEU A 123 7.52 -0.28 -17.11
C LEU A 123 7.10 -0.88 -18.46
N ASN A 124 7.58 -0.33 -19.59
CA ASN A 124 7.18 -0.80 -20.91
C ASN A 124 7.97 -2.02 -21.40
N SER A 125 9.25 -2.13 -21.02
CA SER A 125 10.16 -3.14 -21.56
C SER A 125 10.68 -4.15 -20.55
N GLY A 126 10.48 -3.93 -19.24
CA GLY A 126 11.07 -4.75 -18.17
C GLY A 126 12.58 -4.62 -18.03
N LYS A 127 13.24 -3.75 -18.80
CA LYS A 127 14.70 -3.57 -18.72
C LYS A 127 15.08 -2.91 -17.40
N LYS A 128 16.11 -3.45 -16.72
CA LYS A 128 16.68 -2.88 -15.51
C LYS A 128 17.29 -1.50 -15.84
N LEU A 129 16.92 -0.48 -15.09
CA LEU A 129 17.47 0.86 -15.14
C LEU A 129 18.61 1.02 -14.14
N TRP A 130 18.38 0.56 -12.92
CA TRP A 130 19.35 0.49 -11.84
C TRP A 130 18.91 -0.51 -10.77
N GLU A 131 19.79 -0.83 -9.86
CA GLU A 131 19.53 -1.57 -8.64
C GLU A 131 20.25 -0.91 -7.45
N TYR A 132 19.71 -1.17 -6.25
CA TYR A 132 20.27 -0.70 -4.98
C TYR A 132 20.21 -1.84 -3.97
N GLU A 133 21.29 -2.09 -3.26
CA GLU A 133 21.40 -3.18 -2.30
C GLU A 133 21.24 -2.67 -0.86
N CYS A 134 20.34 -3.29 -0.11
CA CYS A 134 20.24 -3.29 1.34
C CYS A 134 20.96 -4.51 1.88
N ASP A 135 21.33 -4.48 3.16
CA ASP A 135 22.10 -5.58 3.78
C ASP A 135 21.19 -6.77 4.21
N ASN A 136 19.85 -6.67 4.04
CA ASN A 136 18.88 -7.71 4.38
C ASN A 136 17.59 -7.51 3.57
N GLN A 137 16.62 -8.42 3.75
CA GLN A 137 15.36 -8.56 3.00
C GLN A 137 14.56 -7.27 2.89
N ILE A 138 13.94 -7.08 1.72
CA ILE A 138 12.92 -6.06 1.46
C ILE A 138 11.59 -6.78 1.26
N ILE A 139 10.68 -6.67 2.24
CA ILE A 139 9.32 -7.25 2.18
C ILE A 139 8.22 -6.21 2.08
N GLY A 140 8.48 -4.97 2.52
CA GLY A 140 7.57 -3.84 2.38
C GLY A 140 7.61 -3.22 0.99
N SER A 141 6.49 -2.63 0.54
CA SER A 141 6.46 -1.85 -0.70
C SER A 141 7.32 -0.60 -0.56
N ALA A 142 8.02 -0.25 -1.64
CA ALA A 142 8.60 1.08 -1.76
C ALA A 142 7.48 2.15 -1.79
N ASN A 143 7.77 3.33 -1.24
CA ASN A 143 6.98 4.54 -1.37
C ASN A 143 7.84 5.66 -1.96
N TRP A 144 7.27 6.80 -2.25
CA TRP A 144 7.98 7.88 -2.90
C TRP A 144 7.57 9.26 -2.36
N TRP A 145 8.47 10.23 -2.51
CA TRP A 145 8.20 11.63 -2.22
C TRP A 145 8.87 12.53 -3.22
N LYS A 146 8.17 13.57 -3.66
CA LYS A 146 8.72 14.57 -4.59
C LYS A 146 8.83 15.91 -3.89
N GLU A 147 10.03 16.47 -3.92
CA GLU A 147 10.32 17.81 -3.44
C GLU A 147 11.06 18.59 -4.52
N GLY A 148 10.43 19.63 -5.04
CA GLY A 148 10.95 20.37 -6.19
C GLY A 148 11.17 19.44 -7.40
N ASN A 149 12.40 19.39 -7.88
CA ASN A 149 12.81 18.53 -9.00
C ASN A 149 13.37 17.16 -8.57
N THR A 150 13.40 16.89 -7.27
CA THR A 150 13.95 15.65 -6.73
C THR A 150 12.82 14.70 -6.35
N THR A 151 12.93 13.45 -6.80
CA THR A 151 12.04 12.37 -6.40
C THR A 151 12.85 11.34 -5.61
N SER A 152 12.39 11.02 -4.42
CA SER A 152 12.98 10.03 -3.51
C SER A 152 12.13 8.77 -3.52
N ILE A 153 12.78 7.61 -3.49
CA ILE A 153 12.18 6.31 -3.21
C ILE A 153 12.57 5.93 -1.78
N LEU A 154 11.57 5.55 -0.99
CA LEU A 154 11.75 5.11 0.39
C LEU A 154 11.41 3.63 0.49
N VAL A 155 12.26 2.84 1.14
CA VAL A 155 12.04 1.42 1.36
C VAL A 155 12.60 1.00 2.71
N GLY A 156 11.80 0.27 3.49
CA GLY A 156 12.23 -0.37 4.73
C GLY A 156 12.85 -1.73 4.45
N SER A 157 13.86 -2.10 5.24
CA SER A 157 14.54 -3.39 5.15
C SER A 157 14.67 -4.06 6.52
N TYR A 158 14.93 -5.36 6.50
CA TYR A 158 15.29 -6.14 7.67
C TYR A 158 16.72 -5.90 8.16
N ASP A 159 17.48 -5.03 7.49
CA ASP A 159 18.76 -4.51 7.96
C ASP A 159 18.60 -3.38 9.00
N TYR A 160 17.36 -3.11 9.45
CA TYR A 160 16.97 -2.09 10.43
C TYR A 160 16.90 -0.66 9.88
N TYR A 161 17.13 -0.45 8.58
CA TYR A 161 17.15 0.88 8.00
C TYR A 161 15.89 1.17 7.14
N LEU A 162 15.42 2.41 7.27
CA LEU A 162 14.65 3.04 6.21
C LEU A 162 15.64 3.70 5.25
N HIS A 163 15.69 3.20 4.03
CA HIS A 163 16.57 3.72 2.98
C HIS A 163 15.82 4.75 2.14
N CYS A 164 16.53 5.82 1.80
CA CYS A 164 16.05 6.81 0.83
C CYS A 164 17.04 6.89 -0.32
N VAL A 165 16.58 6.59 -1.52
CA VAL A 165 17.39 6.64 -2.73
C VAL A 165 16.80 7.62 -3.74
N ASP A 166 17.65 8.17 -4.60
CA ASP A 166 17.23 9.00 -5.71
C ASP A 166 16.53 8.15 -6.78
N ALA A 167 15.29 8.50 -7.12
CA ALA A 167 14.45 7.71 -8.02
C ALA A 167 15.06 7.51 -9.42
N LYS A 168 15.85 8.47 -9.92
CA LYS A 168 16.42 8.43 -11.25
C LYS A 168 17.69 7.60 -11.32
N THR A 169 18.51 7.62 -10.26
CA THR A 169 19.86 7.08 -10.28
C THR A 169 20.10 5.88 -9.37
N GLY A 170 19.19 5.60 -8.43
CA GLY A 170 19.35 4.58 -7.40
C GLY A 170 20.41 4.92 -6.33
N LYS A 171 21.02 6.10 -6.39
CA LYS A 171 22.02 6.50 -5.40
C LYS A 171 21.37 6.80 -4.07
N VAL A 172 21.97 6.28 -2.99
CA VAL A 172 21.54 6.56 -1.62
C VAL A 172 21.63 8.06 -1.34
N ARG A 173 20.57 8.61 -0.75
CA ARG A 173 20.52 9.97 -0.23
C ARG A 173 20.78 10.00 1.26
N TRP A 174 20.15 9.08 1.98
CA TRP A 174 20.33 8.85 3.40
C TRP A 174 19.78 7.48 3.80
N LYS A 175 20.19 7.01 4.97
CA LYS A 175 19.64 5.87 5.70
C LYS A 175 19.25 6.34 7.09
N TYR A 176 18.10 5.91 7.60
CA TYR A 176 17.66 6.14 8.97
C TYR A 176 17.58 4.79 9.71
N GLU A 177 18.31 4.65 10.82
CA GLU A 177 18.35 3.43 11.62
C GLU A 177 17.17 3.39 12.60
N SER A 178 16.41 2.30 12.57
CA SER A 178 15.48 1.90 13.62
C SER A 178 16.16 0.88 14.53
N ASP A 179 15.54 0.53 15.66
CA ASP A 179 16.16 -0.42 16.60
C ASP A 179 15.88 -1.89 16.23
N ASN A 180 15.08 -2.17 15.17
CA ASN A 180 14.71 -3.52 14.75
C ASN A 180 14.18 -3.53 13.29
N PHE A 181 13.71 -4.70 12.78
CA PHE A 181 13.19 -4.90 11.42
C PHE A 181 12.09 -3.91 11.06
N ILE A 182 12.14 -3.41 9.82
CA ILE A 182 11.06 -2.61 9.23
C ILE A 182 10.27 -3.51 8.26
N ASN A 183 9.08 -3.96 8.69
CA ASN A 183 8.28 -4.95 7.97
C ASN A 183 7.37 -4.33 6.90
N GLY A 184 6.81 -3.17 7.18
CA GLY A 184 5.79 -2.53 6.35
C GLY A 184 6.34 -1.48 5.39
N ALA A 185 5.47 -1.01 4.51
CA ALA A 185 5.73 0.18 3.72
C ALA A 185 5.67 1.42 4.61
N ALA A 186 6.59 2.37 4.43
CA ALA A 186 6.50 3.66 5.06
C ALA A 186 5.43 4.53 4.35
N ALA A 187 4.44 5.05 5.08
CA ALA A 187 3.54 6.06 4.54
C ALA A 187 4.28 7.40 4.39
N CYS A 188 3.98 8.16 3.33
CA CYS A 188 4.58 9.46 3.07
C CYS A 188 3.51 10.54 3.04
N SER A 189 3.64 11.55 3.89
CA SER A 189 2.72 12.68 3.98
C SER A 189 3.44 13.94 4.46
N ASN A 190 3.16 15.09 3.83
CA ASN A 190 3.68 16.40 4.24
C ASN A 190 5.22 16.45 4.44
N GLY A 191 5.98 15.74 3.58
CA GLY A 191 7.44 15.70 3.68
C GLY A 191 7.98 14.76 4.78
N LEU A 192 7.12 14.00 5.43
CA LEU A 192 7.47 13.05 6.50
C LEU A 192 7.17 11.62 6.08
N ALA A 193 8.01 10.69 6.49
CA ALA A 193 7.83 9.24 6.37
C ALA A 193 7.41 8.67 7.73
N TYR A 194 6.38 7.83 7.72
CA TYR A 194 5.79 7.21 8.91
C TYR A 194 5.86 5.69 8.79
N PHE A 195 6.48 5.03 9.74
CA PHE A 195 6.57 3.57 9.73
C PHE A 195 6.66 3.02 11.15
N GLY A 196 6.25 1.79 11.30
CA GLY A 196 6.47 0.98 12.50
C GLY A 196 7.44 -0.16 12.18
N GLY A 197 7.90 -0.79 13.22
CA GLY A 197 8.78 -1.93 13.12
C GLY A 197 8.60 -2.87 14.31
N CYS A 198 9.52 -3.83 14.44
CA CYS A 198 9.53 -4.76 15.57
C CYS A 198 10.16 -4.17 16.84
N ASP A 199 10.44 -2.88 16.89
CA ASP A 199 11.00 -2.16 18.03
C ASP A 199 9.97 -1.52 18.96
N GLY A 200 8.69 -1.59 18.61
CA GLY A 200 7.60 -1.04 19.44
C GLY A 200 7.38 0.46 19.31
N PHE A 201 7.88 1.08 18.23
CA PHE A 201 7.75 2.52 18.01
C PHE A 201 7.10 2.85 16.67
N LEU A 202 6.37 3.98 16.65
CA LEU A 202 6.07 4.73 15.45
C LEU A 202 7.20 5.72 15.21
N HIS A 203 7.93 5.53 14.12
CA HIS A 203 8.96 6.45 13.66
C HIS A 203 8.39 7.44 12.67
N ILE A 204 8.78 8.70 12.80
CA ILE A 204 8.44 9.79 11.89
C ILE A 204 9.76 10.47 11.50
N VAL A 205 10.10 10.39 10.22
CA VAL A 205 11.38 10.84 9.68
C VAL A 205 11.15 11.91 8.62
N ASP A 206 11.91 13.00 8.69
CA ASP A 206 11.91 14.05 7.68
C ASP A 206 12.54 13.52 6.39
N ILE A 207 11.79 13.51 5.28
CA ILE A 207 12.21 12.89 4.02
C ILE A 207 13.34 13.66 3.33
N ALA A 208 13.38 14.98 3.49
CA ALA A 208 14.43 15.80 2.88
C ALA A 208 15.81 15.52 3.49
N THR A 209 15.86 15.27 4.81
CA THR A 209 17.12 15.21 5.59
C THR A 209 17.46 13.82 6.12
N GLY A 210 16.51 12.89 6.21
CA GLY A 210 16.65 11.59 6.86
C GLY A 210 16.74 11.68 8.39
N LYS A 211 16.47 12.84 9.00
CA LYS A 211 16.53 13.01 10.44
C LYS A 211 15.22 12.61 11.12
N LEU A 212 15.35 12.06 12.32
CA LEU A 212 14.21 11.79 13.17
C LEU A 212 13.45 13.08 13.46
N PHE A 213 12.17 13.13 13.06
CA PHE A 213 11.24 14.19 13.44
C PHE A 213 10.59 13.88 14.78
N LYS A 214 10.09 12.64 14.94
CA LYS A 214 9.46 12.17 16.18
C LYS A 214 9.50 10.65 16.28
N LYS A 215 9.62 10.13 17.51
CA LYS A 215 9.49 8.72 17.84
C LYS A 215 8.43 8.59 18.94
N ILE A 216 7.40 7.75 18.71
CA ILE A 216 6.28 7.57 19.64
C ILE A 216 6.22 6.12 20.05
N ASP A 217 6.26 5.86 21.36
CA ASP A 217 6.13 4.52 21.93
C ASP A 217 4.71 3.99 21.69
N VAL A 218 4.59 2.84 21.04
CA VAL A 218 3.35 2.09 20.82
C VAL A 218 3.37 0.74 21.51
N SER A 219 4.45 0.43 22.22
CA SER A 219 4.65 -0.65 23.20
C SER A 219 4.58 -2.07 22.64
N THR A 220 4.52 -2.26 21.30
CA THR A 220 4.43 -3.60 20.70
C THR A 220 4.84 -3.60 19.23
N TYR A 221 5.05 -4.78 18.68
CA TYR A 221 5.44 -4.96 17.29
C TYR A 221 4.34 -4.55 16.32
N VAL A 222 4.71 -3.71 15.34
CA VAL A 222 3.86 -3.29 14.23
C VAL A 222 4.28 -4.09 12.99
N ALA A 223 3.47 -5.09 12.60
CA ALA A 223 3.78 -5.97 11.48
C ALA A 223 3.21 -5.48 10.15
N ASN A 224 2.29 -4.53 10.19
CA ASN A 224 1.62 -3.97 9.01
C ASN A 224 2.15 -2.57 8.67
N SER A 225 1.65 -2.05 7.55
CA SER A 225 1.91 -0.66 7.18
C SER A 225 0.92 0.26 7.88
N ILE A 226 1.43 1.38 8.37
CA ILE A 226 0.66 2.40 9.06
C ILE A 226 -0.10 3.24 8.04
N THR A 227 -1.37 3.53 8.32
CA THR A 227 -2.16 4.47 7.51
C THR A 227 -2.20 5.83 8.19
N VAL A 228 -1.91 6.88 7.43
CA VAL A 228 -1.83 8.26 7.96
C VAL A 228 -2.91 9.15 7.34
N ASP A 229 -3.54 9.97 8.20
CA ASP A 229 -4.48 11.02 7.79
C ASP A 229 -4.23 12.26 8.63
N ASP A 230 -3.64 13.29 8.00
CA ASP A 230 -3.17 14.52 8.66
C ASP A 230 -2.23 14.21 9.85
N GLU A 231 -2.63 14.60 11.05
CA GLU A 231 -1.87 14.40 12.30
C GLU A 231 -2.26 13.11 13.05
N LYS A 232 -2.88 12.14 12.37
CA LYS A 232 -3.32 10.87 12.97
C LYS A 232 -2.73 9.68 12.22
N ALA A 233 -2.28 8.68 13.00
CA ALA A 233 -1.85 7.38 12.48
C ALA A 233 -2.74 6.27 13.04
N TYR A 234 -3.07 5.28 12.20
CA TYR A 234 -3.92 4.14 12.55
C TYR A 234 -3.09 2.87 12.44
N ILE A 235 -3.07 2.09 13.51
CA ILE A 235 -2.13 0.98 13.69
C ILE A 235 -2.87 -0.23 14.27
N GLY A 236 -2.64 -1.38 13.66
CA GLY A 236 -2.94 -2.67 14.27
C GLY A 236 -1.64 -3.34 14.72
N ASP A 237 -1.66 -4.09 15.80
CA ASP A 237 -0.46 -4.68 16.36
C ASP A 237 -0.54 -6.21 16.54
N TYR A 238 0.57 -6.80 16.97
CA TYR A 238 0.70 -8.23 17.24
C TYR A 238 -0.07 -8.70 18.47
N ASP A 239 -0.32 -7.80 19.44
CA ASP A 239 -1.08 -8.12 20.66
C ASP A 239 -2.61 -8.04 20.45
N GLY A 240 -3.04 -7.78 19.21
CA GLY A 240 -4.45 -7.71 18.83
C GLY A 240 -5.13 -6.40 19.24
N ARG A 241 -4.35 -5.32 19.43
CA ARG A 241 -4.90 -3.98 19.62
C ARG A 241 -4.98 -3.27 18.26
N PHE A 242 -6.02 -2.47 18.11
CA PHE A 242 -6.17 -1.52 17.02
C PHE A 242 -6.37 -0.13 17.60
N PHE A 243 -5.55 0.84 17.21
CA PHE A 243 -5.53 2.15 17.87
C PHE A 243 -5.18 3.30 16.94
N GLN A 244 -5.54 4.50 17.37
CA GLN A 244 -5.14 5.76 16.76
C GLN A 244 -4.08 6.45 17.59
N VAL A 245 -3.01 6.89 16.95
CA VAL A 245 -2.00 7.77 17.55
C VAL A 245 -2.23 9.21 17.11
N ASP A 246 -2.33 10.13 18.07
CA ASP A 246 -2.22 11.55 17.84
C ASP A 246 -0.75 11.92 17.70
N ILE A 247 -0.31 12.20 16.49
CA ILE A 247 1.09 12.49 16.15
C ILE A 247 1.55 13.76 16.85
N LYS A 248 0.71 14.80 16.89
CA LYS A 248 1.02 16.07 17.54
C LYS A 248 1.18 15.89 19.06
N ALA A 249 0.21 15.27 19.71
CA ALA A 249 0.25 14.98 21.14
C ALA A 249 1.30 13.91 21.50
N GLY A 250 1.72 13.06 20.56
CA GLY A 250 2.71 12.00 20.77
C GLY A 250 2.19 10.86 21.64
N ARG A 251 0.91 10.52 21.52
CA ARG A 251 0.28 9.48 22.36
C ARG A 251 -0.92 8.86 21.65
N THR A 252 -1.31 7.67 22.10
CA THR A 252 -2.57 7.02 21.71
C THR A 252 -3.77 7.88 22.12
N SER A 253 -4.70 8.10 21.17
CA SER A 253 -5.95 8.84 21.40
C SER A 253 -7.08 7.90 21.82
N TRP A 254 -7.17 6.75 21.16
CA TRP A 254 -8.08 5.69 21.49
C TRP A 254 -7.47 4.35 21.07
N GLU A 255 -7.91 3.27 21.73
CA GLU A 255 -7.57 1.90 21.38
C GLU A 255 -8.79 0.99 21.49
N TRP A 256 -8.75 -0.08 20.74
CA TRP A 256 -9.72 -1.16 20.77
C TRP A 256 -9.00 -2.50 20.74
N GLN A 257 -9.49 -3.44 21.52
CA GLN A 257 -9.05 -4.83 21.52
C GLN A 257 -10.29 -5.73 21.69
N HIS A 258 -10.28 -6.90 21.05
CA HIS A 258 -11.37 -7.87 21.23
C HIS A 258 -11.38 -8.39 22.66
N GLU A 259 -12.55 -8.49 23.30
CA GLU A 259 -12.69 -8.81 24.73
C GLU A 259 -12.06 -10.15 25.12
N THR A 260 -12.22 -11.19 24.25
CA THR A 260 -11.82 -12.56 24.57
C THR A 260 -10.67 -13.10 23.71
N THR A 261 -10.52 -12.60 22.49
CA THR A 261 -9.59 -13.14 21.49
C THR A 261 -8.62 -12.05 21.03
N LYS A 262 -7.41 -12.09 21.55
CA LYS A 262 -6.36 -11.09 21.25
C LYS A 262 -5.45 -11.63 20.14
N LEU A 263 -5.93 -11.66 18.90
CA LEU A 263 -5.16 -12.12 17.75
C LEU A 263 -4.68 -10.94 16.92
N GLN A 264 -3.49 -11.10 16.36
CA GLN A 264 -2.73 -10.07 15.67
C GLN A 264 -3.49 -9.43 14.49
N PHE A 265 -3.21 -8.14 14.28
CA PHE A 265 -3.57 -7.40 13.08
C PHE A 265 -2.39 -7.38 12.12
N ILE A 266 -2.46 -8.21 11.06
CA ILE A 266 -1.46 -8.21 9.97
C ILE A 266 -1.93 -7.29 8.84
N ALA A 267 -3.23 -7.21 8.61
CA ALA A 267 -3.83 -6.35 7.60
C ALA A 267 -3.65 -4.87 7.92
N SER A 268 -3.17 -4.09 6.95
CA SER A 268 -3.07 -2.64 7.06
C SER A 268 -4.44 -2.00 7.00
N PRO A 269 -4.69 -0.91 7.77
CA PRO A 269 -6.00 -0.27 7.81
C PRO A 269 -6.41 0.38 6.48
N ALA A 270 -7.73 0.51 6.24
CA ALA A 270 -8.28 1.35 5.19
C ALA A 270 -9.05 2.53 5.79
N LEU A 271 -8.91 3.72 5.19
CA LEU A 271 -9.41 4.95 5.80
C LEU A 271 -10.23 5.78 4.82
N THR A 272 -11.51 6.03 5.12
CA THR A 272 -12.39 6.84 4.29
C THR A 272 -13.41 7.64 5.11
N GLY A 273 -13.55 8.93 4.82
CA GLY A 273 -14.46 9.82 5.55
C GLY A 273 -14.18 9.80 7.06
N ASN A 274 -15.18 9.43 7.86
CA ASN A 274 -15.07 9.27 9.30
C ASN A 274 -14.89 7.80 9.74
N ARG A 275 -14.53 6.90 8.84
CA ARG A 275 -14.40 5.45 9.10
C ARG A 275 -12.99 4.98 8.90
N VAL A 276 -12.57 4.04 9.74
CA VAL A 276 -11.37 3.23 9.57
C VAL A 276 -11.74 1.76 9.65
N LEU A 277 -11.22 0.99 8.71
CA LEU A 277 -11.48 -0.44 8.60
C LEU A 277 -10.18 -1.22 8.73
N THR A 278 -10.25 -2.34 9.42
CA THR A 278 -9.13 -3.27 9.54
C THR A 278 -9.64 -4.70 9.71
N ALA A 279 -8.77 -5.67 9.51
CA ALA A 279 -9.11 -7.07 9.69
C ALA A 279 -7.98 -7.79 10.43
N ASN A 280 -8.29 -8.90 11.07
CA ASN A 280 -7.31 -9.65 11.85
C ASN A 280 -7.56 -11.15 11.84
N TYR A 281 -6.76 -11.88 12.59
CA TYR A 281 -6.84 -13.34 12.72
C TYR A 281 -8.07 -13.84 13.51
N ASN A 282 -8.86 -12.94 14.13
CA ASN A 282 -10.17 -13.29 14.71
C ASN A 282 -11.24 -13.62 13.65
N LYS A 283 -10.91 -13.60 12.37
CA LYS A 283 -11.81 -13.87 11.23
C LYS A 283 -12.85 -12.77 10.99
N PHE A 284 -12.57 -11.54 11.39
CA PHE A 284 -13.48 -10.43 11.22
C PHE A 284 -12.82 -9.27 10.45
N LEU A 285 -13.61 -8.65 9.60
CA LEU A 285 -13.41 -7.29 9.14
C LEU A 285 -14.18 -6.37 10.08
N TYR A 286 -13.52 -5.36 10.62
CA TYR A 286 -14.07 -4.38 11.54
C TYR A 286 -14.14 -3.02 10.89
N CYS A 287 -15.19 -2.25 11.23
CA CYS A 287 -15.32 -0.84 10.90
C CYS A 287 -15.50 -0.02 12.18
N PHE A 288 -14.69 1.00 12.33
CA PHE A 288 -14.70 1.90 13.48
C PHE A 288 -14.98 3.33 13.04
N ASP A 289 -15.58 4.13 13.91
CA ASP A 289 -15.50 5.58 13.82
C ASP A 289 -14.06 6.02 14.09
N LYS A 290 -13.46 6.71 13.12
CA LYS A 290 -12.02 7.02 13.16
C LYS A 290 -11.64 8.00 14.29
N ASN A 291 -12.58 8.80 14.78
CA ASN A 291 -12.32 9.82 15.80
C ASN A 291 -12.44 9.26 17.21
N THR A 292 -13.37 8.33 17.42
CA THR A 292 -13.73 7.83 18.76
C THR A 292 -13.26 6.40 19.03
N GLY A 293 -12.87 5.64 17.99
CA GLY A 293 -12.55 4.23 18.10
C GLY A 293 -13.77 3.32 18.37
N LYS A 294 -14.99 3.88 18.33
CA LYS A 294 -16.22 3.09 18.51
C LYS A 294 -16.41 2.15 17.34
N LYS A 295 -16.52 0.84 17.61
CA LYS A 295 -16.88 -0.15 16.60
C LYS A 295 -18.29 0.13 16.08
N LEU A 296 -18.43 0.34 14.77
CA LEU A 296 -19.69 0.61 14.08
C LEU A 296 -20.35 -0.68 13.64
N TRP A 297 -19.58 -1.60 13.05
CA TRP A 297 -20.01 -2.91 12.61
C TRP A 297 -18.82 -3.87 12.45
N GLU A 298 -19.11 -5.15 12.33
CA GLU A 298 -18.16 -6.19 11.97
C GLU A 298 -18.77 -7.17 10.97
N TYR A 299 -17.94 -7.78 10.14
CA TYR A 299 -18.32 -8.82 9.19
C TYR A 299 -17.44 -10.06 9.43
N ASN A 300 -18.08 -11.21 9.68
CA ASN A 300 -17.38 -12.48 9.85
C ASN A 300 -16.98 -13.04 8.48
N THR A 301 -15.69 -13.08 8.21
CA THR A 301 -15.11 -13.60 6.97
C THR A 301 -14.98 -15.11 6.95
N GLY A 302 -15.27 -15.78 8.06
CA GLY A 302 -15.18 -17.24 8.21
C GLY A 302 -13.77 -17.80 8.43
N ARG A 303 -12.71 -17.05 8.06
CA ARG A 303 -11.29 -17.42 8.21
C ARG A 303 -10.45 -16.20 8.55
N GLN A 304 -9.19 -16.45 8.98
CA GLN A 304 -8.20 -15.41 9.22
C GLN A 304 -8.01 -14.52 8.00
N VAL A 305 -7.70 -13.26 8.26
CA VAL A 305 -7.50 -12.25 7.23
C VAL A 305 -6.10 -11.65 7.35
N ASP A 306 -5.26 -11.90 6.35
CA ASP A 306 -3.96 -11.26 6.16
C ASP A 306 -4.07 -10.10 5.18
N ALA A 307 -4.90 -10.29 4.15
CA ALA A 307 -5.09 -9.31 3.09
C ALA A 307 -5.76 -8.03 3.60
N SER A 308 -5.14 -6.89 3.37
CA SER A 308 -5.66 -5.59 3.80
C SER A 308 -6.94 -5.23 3.05
N PRO A 309 -8.00 -4.77 3.73
CA PRO A 309 -9.25 -4.40 3.09
C PRO A 309 -9.08 -3.18 2.19
N VAL A 310 -9.86 -3.08 1.11
CA VAL A 310 -9.88 -1.93 0.20
C VAL A 310 -11.29 -1.34 0.16
N VAL A 311 -11.39 -0.04 0.46
CA VAL A 311 -12.66 0.68 0.30
C VAL A 311 -12.83 1.13 -1.15
N VAL A 312 -14.01 0.88 -1.71
CA VAL A 312 -14.38 1.25 -3.09
C VAL A 312 -15.76 1.89 -3.07
N ASN A 313 -15.80 3.22 -3.03
CA ASN A 313 -17.04 3.99 -2.88
C ASN A 313 -17.83 3.55 -1.64
N ASP A 314 -19.01 2.92 -1.85
CA ASP A 314 -19.94 2.44 -0.82
C ASP A 314 -19.69 0.97 -0.41
N LYS A 315 -18.60 0.35 -0.89
CA LYS A 315 -18.28 -1.07 -0.66
C LYS A 315 -16.88 -1.25 -0.11
N VAL A 316 -16.64 -2.43 0.43
CA VAL A 316 -15.32 -2.87 0.91
C VAL A 316 -15.00 -4.22 0.28
N VAL A 317 -13.82 -4.30 -0.32
CA VAL A 317 -13.22 -5.58 -0.76
C VAL A 317 -12.47 -6.18 0.41
N VAL A 318 -12.74 -7.44 0.74
CA VAL A 318 -12.01 -8.22 1.74
C VAL A 318 -11.73 -9.61 1.22
N ALA A 319 -10.56 -10.15 1.53
CA ALA A 319 -10.17 -11.52 1.19
C ALA A 319 -9.64 -12.25 2.42
N ASN A 320 -9.76 -13.57 2.47
CA ASN A 320 -9.35 -14.38 3.61
C ASN A 320 -8.42 -15.53 3.22
N MET A 321 -7.87 -16.21 4.24
CA MET A 321 -6.95 -17.34 4.09
C MET A 321 -7.64 -18.66 3.67
N ARG A 322 -8.93 -18.69 3.35
CA ARG A 322 -9.57 -19.80 2.63
C ARG A 322 -9.61 -19.57 1.12
N GLY A 323 -9.46 -18.31 0.68
CA GLY A 323 -9.61 -17.90 -0.70
C GLY A 323 -10.97 -17.27 -1.01
N ASP A 324 -11.72 -16.89 0.01
CA ASP A 324 -12.95 -16.10 -0.21
C ASP A 324 -12.57 -14.65 -0.48
N LEU A 325 -13.03 -14.13 -1.58
CA LEU A 325 -13.04 -12.72 -1.94
C LEU A 325 -14.47 -12.20 -1.81
N ALA A 326 -14.69 -11.18 -1.00
CA ALA A 326 -16.03 -10.65 -0.73
C ALA A 326 -16.12 -9.14 -0.96
N LEU A 327 -17.32 -8.69 -1.37
CA LEU A 327 -17.75 -7.30 -1.30
C LEU A 327 -18.78 -7.18 -0.18
N VAL A 328 -18.55 -6.26 0.74
CA VAL A 328 -19.51 -5.90 1.79
C VAL A 328 -19.87 -4.42 1.70
N ASN A 329 -21.06 -4.03 2.17
CA ASN A 329 -21.44 -2.62 2.22
C ASN A 329 -20.61 -1.88 3.26
N LEU A 330 -20.08 -0.71 2.90
CA LEU A 330 -19.33 0.17 3.81
C LEU A 330 -20.23 0.70 4.95
N SER A 331 -21.54 0.84 4.73
CA SER A 331 -22.47 1.42 5.70
C SER A 331 -22.75 0.51 6.89
N ASP A 332 -22.91 -0.81 6.66
CA ASP A 332 -23.45 -1.76 7.65
C ASP A 332 -22.72 -3.13 7.66
N GLY A 333 -21.71 -3.33 6.83
CA GLY A 333 -20.92 -4.58 6.75
C GLY A 333 -21.66 -5.78 6.16
N LYS A 334 -22.86 -5.61 5.58
CA LYS A 334 -23.59 -6.72 4.97
C LYS A 334 -22.94 -7.19 3.68
N LEU A 335 -22.90 -8.52 3.51
CA LEU A 335 -22.39 -9.16 2.31
C LEU A 335 -23.22 -8.75 1.09
N VAL A 336 -22.53 -8.34 0.01
CA VAL A 336 -23.10 -8.00 -1.29
C VAL A 336 -22.81 -9.10 -2.30
N TRP A 337 -21.57 -9.59 -2.32
CA TRP A 337 -21.09 -10.59 -3.26
C TRP A 337 -19.88 -11.32 -2.66
N SER A 338 -19.70 -12.58 -3.05
CA SER A 338 -18.52 -13.35 -2.73
C SER A 338 -18.16 -14.33 -3.84
N TYR A 339 -16.87 -14.67 -3.92
CA TYR A 339 -16.30 -15.66 -4.81
C TYR A 339 -15.21 -16.43 -4.08
N GLU A 340 -15.18 -17.76 -4.21
CA GLU A 340 -14.14 -18.62 -3.66
C GLU A 340 -13.16 -19.01 -4.77
N VAL A 341 -11.88 -18.58 -4.66
CA VAL A 341 -10.84 -18.93 -5.64
C VAL A 341 -10.24 -20.32 -5.43
N GLY A 342 -10.54 -20.95 -4.28
CA GLY A 342 -10.07 -22.30 -3.95
C GLY A 342 -8.63 -22.36 -3.42
N SER A 343 -7.97 -21.24 -3.22
CA SER A 343 -6.61 -21.14 -2.69
C SER A 343 -6.48 -19.92 -1.79
N GLN A 344 -5.60 -19.95 -0.79
CA GLN A 344 -5.43 -18.87 0.19
C GLN A 344 -5.08 -17.54 -0.50
N ILE A 345 -5.77 -16.47 -0.09
CA ILE A 345 -5.45 -15.11 -0.50
C ILE A 345 -4.79 -14.40 0.70
N ILE A 346 -3.48 -14.24 0.63
CA ILE A 346 -2.69 -13.42 1.58
C ILE A 346 -2.19 -12.13 0.91
N SER A 347 -2.16 -12.09 -0.41
CA SER A 347 -1.88 -10.91 -1.22
C SER A 347 -2.98 -9.86 -1.05
N ASN A 348 -2.58 -8.60 -0.92
CA ASN A 348 -3.55 -7.52 -0.77
C ASN A 348 -4.23 -7.22 -2.10
N PRO A 349 -5.57 -7.02 -2.14
CA PRO A 349 -6.27 -6.67 -3.37
C PRO A 349 -5.82 -5.31 -3.92
N ALA A 350 -5.71 -5.22 -5.24
CA ALA A 350 -5.64 -3.96 -5.97
C ALA A 350 -6.98 -3.69 -6.66
N VAL A 351 -7.43 -2.44 -6.66
CA VAL A 351 -8.73 -2.09 -7.26
C VAL A 351 -8.59 -0.88 -8.16
N ALA A 352 -8.71 -1.10 -9.46
CA ALA A 352 -8.55 -0.09 -10.50
C ALA A 352 -9.40 -0.40 -11.74
N GLY A 353 -9.87 0.62 -12.45
CA GLY A 353 -10.57 0.49 -13.74
C GLY A 353 -11.80 -0.43 -13.69
N GLY A 354 -12.57 -0.39 -12.60
CA GLY A 354 -13.74 -1.24 -12.40
C GLY A 354 -13.43 -2.71 -12.13
N ARG A 355 -12.19 -3.03 -11.73
CA ARG A 355 -11.70 -4.40 -11.55
C ARG A 355 -11.01 -4.59 -10.20
N ILE A 356 -11.04 -5.84 -9.71
CA ILE A 356 -10.31 -6.31 -8.56
C ILE A 356 -9.23 -7.27 -9.06
N TYR A 357 -8.00 -7.09 -8.59
CA TYR A 357 -6.86 -7.96 -8.88
C TYR A 357 -6.34 -8.52 -7.57
N VAL A 358 -6.16 -9.84 -7.49
CA VAL A 358 -5.60 -10.53 -6.31
C VAL A 358 -4.65 -11.62 -6.74
N GLY A 359 -3.58 -11.82 -5.98
CA GLY A 359 -2.72 -12.99 -6.07
C GLY A 359 -3.14 -14.04 -5.04
N ALA A 360 -2.91 -15.32 -5.32
CA ALA A 360 -3.20 -16.39 -4.38
C ALA A 360 -2.03 -17.38 -4.27
N GLN A 361 -2.10 -18.29 -3.29
CA GLN A 361 -1.03 -19.24 -3.01
C GLN A 361 -0.93 -20.38 -4.03
N ASP A 362 -1.86 -20.50 -4.97
CA ASP A 362 -1.76 -21.40 -6.12
C ASP A 362 -0.94 -20.82 -7.28
N GLY A 363 -0.31 -19.66 -7.08
CA GLY A 363 0.48 -18.98 -8.09
C GLY A 363 -0.34 -18.21 -9.13
N ASN A 364 -1.66 -18.12 -8.95
CA ASN A 364 -2.51 -17.38 -9.87
C ASN A 364 -2.77 -15.95 -9.46
N VAL A 365 -2.70 -15.06 -10.43
CA VAL A 365 -3.31 -13.72 -10.38
C VAL A 365 -4.72 -13.84 -10.92
N TYR A 366 -5.70 -13.39 -10.14
CA TYR A 366 -7.10 -13.36 -10.52
C TYR A 366 -7.55 -11.93 -10.80
N CYS A 367 -8.31 -11.73 -11.87
CA CYS A 367 -8.93 -10.45 -12.20
C CYS A 367 -10.45 -10.61 -12.27
N PHE A 368 -11.16 -9.79 -11.48
CA PHE A 368 -12.62 -9.76 -11.47
C PHE A 368 -13.12 -8.41 -11.96
N GLY A 369 -14.30 -8.39 -12.62
CA GLY A 369 -14.91 -7.16 -13.12
C GLY A 369 -16.21 -7.43 -13.89
N SER A 370 -16.58 -6.53 -14.82
CA SER A 370 -17.72 -6.65 -15.73
C SER A 370 -17.28 -6.98 -17.14
#